data_4db15457d71f70e9229a239169e09e9c
#
_entry.id   4db15457d71f70e9229a239169e09e9c
#
_cell.length_a   1.000
_cell.length_b   1.000
_cell.length_c   1.000
_cell.angle_alpha   90.00
_cell.angle_beta   90.00
_cell.angle_gamma   90.00
#
_symmetry.space_group_name_H-M   'P 1'
#
loop_
_entity.id
_entity.type
_entity.pdbx_description
1 polymer ?
#
loop_
_entity_poly.entity_id
_entity_poly.type
_entity_poly.pdbx_seq_one_letter_code
_entity_poly.pdbx_strand_id
1 'polypeptide(L)'
;NNFREYSMLNAGPLASYIGFTEEEVKELCEEYKKDFSEVKRWYDGYQLGKYHVYNPNAIVNLMTDGNFQSYWSGTASYDSIVPLINMDFDGLKTAIIEMLSGAAVEVDVASFQNDIANIVNKDDVLTYLIHMGYLGYSGASRMAFVPNEEIRQELIRATRRKRWNEMLLFQQESELLLDATLDMDGEAVAERIEKIHEEYASTIQYNNENSLSSVLALAYLSAMQYYFKPVRELPTARGFADFVFIPKPEYK
;
A
#
# COMPACT_ATOMS: atom_id res chain seq x y z
N ASN A 1 -26.49 -16.81 -20.09
CA ASN A 1 -26.49 -15.42 -19.66
C ASN A 1 -25.75 -14.59 -20.71
N ASN A 2 -26.41 -13.56 -21.26
CA ASN A 2 -25.83 -12.65 -22.26
C ASN A 2 -25.28 -11.37 -21.60
N PHE A 3 -25.04 -11.37 -20.29
CA PHE A 3 -24.46 -10.24 -19.58
C PHE A 3 -22.96 -10.42 -19.47
N ARG A 4 -22.20 -9.34 -19.77
CA ARG A 4 -20.77 -9.26 -19.53
C ARG A 4 -20.55 -8.34 -18.32
N GLU A 5 -19.91 -8.86 -17.30
CA GLU A 5 -19.56 -8.12 -16.10
C GLU A 5 -18.22 -7.39 -16.30
N TYR A 6 -18.14 -6.16 -15.83
CA TYR A 6 -16.92 -5.36 -15.76
C TYR A 6 -16.64 -5.02 -14.29
N SER A 7 -15.36 -5.03 -13.90
CA SER A 7 -14.93 -4.80 -12.53
C SER A 7 -13.66 -3.97 -12.50
N MET A 8 -13.17 -3.64 -11.30
CA MET A 8 -11.88 -2.96 -11.13
C MET A 8 -10.70 -3.77 -11.69
N LEU A 9 -10.82 -5.09 -11.78
CA LEU A 9 -9.81 -5.97 -12.40
C LEU A 9 -9.90 -5.97 -13.94
N ASN A 10 -11.09 -5.70 -14.50
CA ASN A 10 -11.33 -5.68 -15.94
C ASN A 10 -12.47 -4.71 -16.27
N ALA A 11 -12.16 -3.42 -16.35
CA ALA A 11 -13.14 -2.38 -16.66
C ALA A 11 -13.56 -2.36 -18.15
N GLY A 12 -12.82 -3.04 -19.03
CA GLY A 12 -13.13 -3.14 -20.45
C GLY A 12 -13.30 -1.77 -21.11
N PRO A 13 -14.33 -1.60 -22.00
CA PRO A 13 -14.57 -0.34 -22.70
C PRO A 13 -15.15 0.77 -21.79
N LEU A 14 -15.54 0.45 -20.55
CA LEU A 14 -16.13 1.41 -19.62
C LEU A 14 -15.09 2.13 -18.75
N ALA A 15 -13.81 1.80 -18.90
CA ALA A 15 -12.74 2.31 -18.04
C ALA A 15 -12.70 3.85 -17.91
N SER A 16 -12.96 4.58 -19.01
CA SER A 16 -12.96 6.06 -19.01
C SER A 16 -14.26 6.70 -18.50
N TYR A 17 -15.27 5.92 -18.11
CA TYR A 17 -16.57 6.43 -17.71
C TYR A 17 -16.91 6.18 -16.23
N ILE A 18 -16.03 5.52 -15.48
CA ILE A 18 -16.28 5.19 -14.07
C ILE A 18 -15.66 6.17 -13.08
N GLY A 19 -14.94 7.17 -13.58
CA GLY A 19 -14.33 8.25 -12.79
C GLY A 19 -13.78 9.33 -13.71
N PHE A 20 -13.13 10.34 -13.13
CA PHE A 20 -12.40 11.33 -13.93
C PHE A 20 -11.12 10.75 -14.50
N THR A 21 -10.86 11.02 -15.77
CA THR A 21 -9.56 10.70 -16.41
C THR A 21 -8.48 11.68 -15.98
N GLU A 22 -7.21 11.34 -16.20
CA GLU A 22 -6.09 12.23 -15.88
C GLU A 22 -6.18 13.56 -16.64
N GLU A 23 -6.64 13.53 -17.89
CA GLU A 23 -6.84 14.73 -18.72
C GLU A 23 -7.89 15.66 -18.11
N GLU A 24 -9.06 15.13 -17.73
CA GLU A 24 -10.12 15.91 -17.11
C GLU A 24 -9.68 16.49 -15.76
N VAL A 25 -8.91 15.74 -14.96
CA VAL A 25 -8.38 16.24 -13.69
C VAL A 25 -7.36 17.35 -13.91
N LYS A 26 -6.53 17.30 -14.94
CA LYS A 26 -5.60 18.39 -15.29
C LYS A 26 -6.35 19.67 -15.64
N GLU A 27 -7.39 19.57 -16.47
CA GLU A 27 -8.24 20.71 -16.83
C GLU A 27 -8.89 21.34 -15.59
N LEU A 28 -9.44 20.51 -14.67
CA LEU A 28 -9.99 20.97 -13.41
C LEU A 28 -8.93 21.63 -12.52
N CYS A 29 -7.70 21.09 -12.47
CA CYS A 29 -6.62 21.70 -11.70
C CYS A 29 -6.25 23.10 -12.21
N GLU A 30 -6.24 23.31 -13.52
CA GLU A 30 -6.01 24.63 -14.12
C GLU A 30 -7.15 25.61 -13.76
N GLU A 31 -8.41 25.19 -13.89
CA GLU A 31 -9.59 26.01 -13.59
C GLU A 31 -9.63 26.41 -12.10
N TYR A 32 -9.43 25.43 -11.19
CA TYR A 32 -9.54 25.63 -9.74
C TYR A 32 -8.19 26.00 -9.07
N LYS A 33 -7.13 26.23 -9.86
CA LYS A 33 -5.78 26.61 -9.40
C LYS A 33 -5.21 25.65 -8.36
N LYS A 34 -5.30 24.35 -8.62
CA LYS A 34 -4.72 23.30 -7.81
C LYS A 34 -3.43 22.78 -8.42
N ASP A 35 -2.45 22.41 -7.58
CA ASP A 35 -1.26 21.74 -8.04
C ASP A 35 -1.59 20.30 -8.45
N PHE A 36 -1.44 20.02 -9.75
CA PHE A 36 -1.75 18.70 -10.29
C PHE A 36 -0.85 17.59 -9.69
N SER A 37 0.40 17.89 -9.37
CA SER A 37 1.31 16.90 -8.78
C SER A 37 0.83 16.47 -7.39
N GLU A 38 0.29 17.40 -6.62
CA GLU A 38 -0.29 17.11 -5.32
C GLU A 38 -1.63 16.38 -5.43
N VAL A 39 -2.49 16.77 -6.39
CA VAL A 39 -3.74 16.05 -6.69
C VAL A 39 -3.43 14.61 -7.10
N LYS A 40 -2.41 14.39 -7.91
CA LYS A 40 -1.95 13.05 -8.30
C LYS A 40 -1.51 12.24 -7.09
N ARG A 41 -0.68 12.79 -6.22
CA ARG A 41 -0.23 12.11 -5.00
C ARG A 41 -1.38 11.69 -4.08
N TRP A 42 -2.41 12.53 -3.98
CA TRP A 42 -3.53 12.31 -3.08
C TRP A 42 -4.60 11.37 -3.63
N TYR A 43 -4.87 11.37 -4.95
CA TYR A 43 -6.10 10.79 -5.50
C TYR A 43 -5.92 9.92 -6.74
N ASP A 44 -4.69 9.79 -7.31
CA ASP A 44 -4.40 8.87 -8.42
C ASP A 44 -4.20 7.43 -7.91
N GLY A 45 -3.83 6.54 -8.81
CA GLY A 45 -3.39 5.16 -8.51
C GLY A 45 -4.34 4.08 -8.98
N TYR A 46 -5.42 4.43 -9.67
CA TYR A 46 -6.31 3.46 -10.32
C TYR A 46 -6.03 3.40 -11.81
N GLN A 47 -5.25 2.41 -12.24
CA GLN A 47 -5.00 2.19 -13.66
C GLN A 47 -5.96 1.15 -14.23
N LEU A 48 -6.88 1.60 -15.08
CA LEU A 48 -7.87 0.76 -15.74
C LEU A 48 -7.57 0.70 -17.25
N GLY A 49 -6.88 -0.35 -17.66
CA GLY A 49 -6.33 -0.47 -19.00
C GLY A 49 -5.26 0.62 -19.25
N LYS A 50 -5.54 1.53 -20.20
CA LYS A 50 -4.65 2.66 -20.51
C LYS A 50 -4.98 3.95 -19.75
N TYR A 51 -6.07 3.99 -18.99
CA TYR A 51 -6.54 5.19 -18.32
C TYR A 51 -6.09 5.20 -16.85
N HIS A 52 -5.59 6.36 -16.40
CA HIS A 52 -5.55 6.71 -14.99
C HIS A 52 -6.91 7.31 -14.62
N VAL A 53 -7.55 6.76 -13.59
CA VAL A 53 -8.90 7.12 -13.19
C VAL A 53 -8.88 7.59 -11.75
N TYR A 54 -9.54 8.70 -11.50
CA TYR A 54 -9.65 9.36 -10.19
C TYR A 54 -11.06 9.22 -9.65
N ASN A 55 -11.20 9.05 -8.34
CA ASN A 55 -12.50 8.96 -7.68
C ASN A 55 -13.27 10.28 -7.82
N PRO A 56 -14.48 10.28 -8.42
CA PRO A 56 -15.27 11.49 -8.60
C PRO A 56 -15.58 12.22 -7.30
N ASN A 57 -15.90 11.50 -6.22
CA ASN A 57 -16.19 12.09 -4.93
C ASN A 57 -14.99 12.88 -4.38
N ALA A 58 -13.79 12.32 -4.45
CA ALA A 58 -12.58 12.98 -3.98
C ALA A 58 -12.25 14.24 -4.80
N ILE A 59 -12.32 14.15 -6.13
CA ILE A 59 -12.01 15.28 -7.03
C ILE A 59 -13.02 16.40 -6.88
N VAL A 60 -14.33 16.12 -6.88
CA VAL A 60 -15.39 17.13 -6.72
C VAL A 60 -15.25 17.86 -5.38
N ASN A 61 -15.06 17.13 -4.28
CA ASN A 61 -14.90 17.74 -2.97
C ASN A 61 -13.61 18.56 -2.87
N LEU A 62 -12.48 18.07 -3.41
CA LEU A 62 -11.25 18.84 -3.47
C LEU A 62 -11.44 20.18 -4.20
N MET A 63 -12.10 20.15 -5.36
CA MET A 63 -12.35 21.39 -6.14
C MET A 63 -13.30 22.33 -5.42
N THR A 64 -14.25 21.80 -4.65
CA THR A 64 -15.24 22.60 -3.90
C THR A 64 -14.66 23.15 -2.60
N ASP A 65 -14.04 22.29 -1.77
CA ASP A 65 -13.59 22.62 -0.42
C ASP A 65 -12.17 23.18 -0.39
N GLY A 66 -11.37 22.81 -1.38
CA GLY A 66 -10.00 23.26 -1.53
C GLY A 66 -8.96 22.56 -0.69
N ASN A 67 -9.34 21.62 0.16
CA ASN A 67 -8.46 20.96 1.12
C ASN A 67 -8.04 19.56 0.64
N PHE A 68 -6.75 19.24 0.76
CA PHE A 68 -6.26 17.88 0.57
C PHE A 68 -6.52 17.05 1.82
N GLN A 69 -7.48 16.15 1.74
CA GLN A 69 -7.88 15.26 2.84
C GLN A 69 -8.58 14.02 2.29
N SER A 70 -8.86 13.03 3.16
CA SER A 70 -9.70 11.91 2.75
C SER A 70 -11.17 12.30 2.76
N TYR A 71 -11.83 12.03 1.65
CA TYR A 71 -13.27 12.18 1.46
C TYR A 71 -14.03 10.83 1.53
N TRP A 72 -13.31 9.73 1.82
CA TRP A 72 -13.90 8.40 2.00
C TRP A 72 -14.49 8.19 3.39
N SER A 73 -13.97 8.87 4.41
CA SER A 73 -14.34 8.67 5.82
C SER A 73 -15.80 8.97 6.16
N GLY A 74 -16.54 9.66 5.27
CA GLY A 74 -17.98 9.91 5.38
C GLY A 74 -18.87 8.84 4.73
N THR A 75 -18.31 7.79 4.17
CA THR A 75 -19.06 6.75 3.46
C THR A 75 -19.25 5.51 4.33
N ALA A 76 -20.38 4.81 4.18
CA ALA A 76 -20.64 3.53 4.84
C ALA A 76 -19.60 2.44 4.51
N SER A 77 -18.78 2.66 3.48
CA SER A 77 -17.72 1.75 3.03
C SER A 77 -16.62 1.57 4.08
N TYR A 78 -16.30 2.62 4.87
CA TYR A 78 -15.25 2.55 5.88
C TYR A 78 -15.57 1.50 6.97
N ASP A 79 -16.81 1.48 7.47
CA ASP A 79 -17.22 0.53 8.51
C ASP A 79 -17.22 -0.93 7.99
N SER A 80 -17.34 -1.12 6.68
CA SER A 80 -17.32 -2.45 6.07
C SER A 80 -15.91 -3.04 5.97
N ILE A 81 -14.87 -2.23 5.78
CA ILE A 81 -13.50 -2.76 5.60
C ILE A 81 -12.80 -3.08 6.93
N VAL A 82 -13.16 -2.38 8.02
CA VAL A 82 -12.53 -2.61 9.33
C VAL A 82 -12.63 -4.07 9.80
N PRO A 83 -13.78 -4.76 9.70
CA PRO A 83 -13.84 -6.18 10.00
C PRO A 83 -12.95 -7.04 9.11
N LEU A 84 -12.88 -6.72 7.82
CA LEU A 84 -12.13 -7.49 6.82
C LEU A 84 -10.63 -7.46 7.07
N ILE A 85 -10.05 -6.26 7.25
CA ILE A 85 -8.61 -6.13 7.51
C ILE A 85 -8.19 -6.66 8.89
N ASN A 86 -9.17 -6.87 9.79
CA ASN A 86 -8.94 -7.46 11.12
C ASN A 86 -9.20 -8.98 11.16
N MET A 87 -9.54 -9.62 10.04
CA MET A 87 -9.62 -11.07 9.96
C MET A 87 -8.25 -11.70 10.23
N ASP A 88 -8.27 -12.84 10.92
CA ASP A 88 -7.04 -13.53 11.34
C ASP A 88 -6.57 -14.52 10.27
N PHE A 89 -6.43 -14.04 9.04
CA PHE A 89 -5.83 -14.82 7.96
C PHE A 89 -4.32 -14.66 7.97
N ASP A 90 -3.60 -15.79 7.81
CA ASP A 90 -2.15 -15.81 7.76
C ASP A 90 -1.62 -14.90 6.64
N GLY A 91 -0.69 -14.02 7.01
CA GLY A 91 -0.06 -13.05 6.09
C GLY A 91 -0.91 -11.84 5.72
N LEU A 92 -2.20 -11.73 6.12
CA LEU A 92 -3.04 -10.57 5.76
C LEU A 92 -2.50 -9.27 6.38
N LYS A 93 -2.20 -9.28 7.68
CA LYS A 93 -1.67 -8.10 8.37
C LYS A 93 -0.33 -7.67 7.80
N THR A 94 0.56 -8.63 7.56
CA THR A 94 1.86 -8.36 6.93
C THR A 94 1.68 -7.71 5.56
N ALA A 95 0.79 -8.24 4.72
CA ALA A 95 0.50 -7.68 3.40
C ALA A 95 -0.02 -6.23 3.48
N ILE A 96 -0.93 -5.93 4.40
CA ILE A 96 -1.45 -4.57 4.60
C ILE A 96 -0.32 -3.61 5.03
N ILE A 97 0.57 -4.02 5.93
CA ILE A 97 1.68 -3.19 6.39
C ILE A 97 2.70 -2.95 5.26
N GLU A 98 3.07 -4.00 4.53
CA GLU A 98 3.94 -3.87 3.37
C GLU A 98 3.38 -2.83 2.38
N MET A 99 2.09 -2.89 2.09
CA MET A 99 1.44 -1.93 1.20
C MET A 99 1.35 -0.52 1.80
N LEU A 100 1.10 -0.37 3.10
CA LEU A 100 1.13 0.94 3.79
C LEU A 100 2.53 1.57 3.77
N SER A 101 3.57 0.76 3.72
CA SER A 101 4.98 1.20 3.59
C SER A 101 5.41 1.42 2.13
N GLY A 102 4.46 1.40 1.18
CA GLY A 102 4.70 1.69 -0.24
C GLY A 102 5.14 0.47 -1.07
N ALA A 103 5.19 -0.73 -0.49
CA ALA A 103 5.41 -1.95 -1.25
C ALA A 103 4.16 -2.38 -2.03
N ALA A 104 4.36 -3.25 -3.02
CA ALA A 104 3.28 -3.97 -3.67
C ALA A 104 3.35 -5.46 -3.29
N VAL A 105 2.19 -6.11 -3.15
CA VAL A 105 2.06 -7.49 -2.68
C VAL A 105 1.39 -8.33 -3.75
N GLU A 106 1.90 -9.53 -4.01
CA GLU A 106 1.29 -10.46 -4.96
C GLU A 106 -0.04 -10.97 -4.40
N VAL A 107 -1.09 -10.96 -5.27
CA VAL A 107 -2.44 -11.39 -4.93
C VAL A 107 -2.98 -12.32 -6.01
N ASP A 108 -3.49 -13.47 -5.61
CA ASP A 108 -4.26 -14.34 -6.50
C ASP A 108 -5.73 -13.91 -6.51
N VAL A 109 -6.09 -13.15 -7.54
CA VAL A 109 -7.45 -12.62 -7.72
C VAL A 109 -8.43 -13.64 -8.33
N ALA A 110 -7.96 -14.84 -8.70
CA ALA A 110 -8.80 -15.83 -9.40
C ALA A 110 -9.71 -16.64 -8.45
N SER A 111 -9.37 -16.70 -7.15
CA SER A 111 -10.11 -17.48 -6.17
C SER A 111 -11.40 -16.81 -5.69
N PHE A 112 -11.47 -15.48 -5.74
CA PHE A 112 -12.58 -14.72 -5.19
C PHE A 112 -13.81 -14.68 -6.10
N GLN A 113 -14.97 -15.01 -5.56
CA GLN A 113 -16.25 -15.12 -6.28
C GLN A 113 -17.21 -13.93 -6.06
N ASN A 114 -16.70 -12.73 -5.74
CA ASN A 114 -17.48 -11.50 -5.50
C ASN A 114 -18.54 -11.61 -4.37
N ASP A 115 -18.35 -12.51 -3.41
CA ASP A 115 -19.25 -12.68 -2.27
C ASP A 115 -18.47 -12.67 -0.96
N ILE A 116 -18.79 -11.73 -0.09
CA ILE A 116 -18.17 -11.60 1.25
C ILE A 116 -18.32 -12.88 2.08
N ALA A 117 -19.42 -13.64 1.88
CA ALA A 117 -19.63 -14.88 2.60
C ALA A 117 -18.62 -15.98 2.23
N ASN A 118 -17.94 -15.84 1.11
CA ASN A 118 -16.96 -16.80 0.59
C ASN A 118 -15.49 -16.38 0.83
N ILE A 119 -15.23 -15.41 1.67
CA ILE A 119 -13.87 -15.01 2.04
C ILE A 119 -13.28 -16.07 2.98
N VAL A 120 -12.25 -16.78 2.52
CA VAL A 120 -11.60 -17.88 3.25
C VAL A 120 -10.09 -17.70 3.46
N ASN A 121 -9.46 -16.72 2.81
CA ASN A 121 -8.02 -16.45 2.89
C ASN A 121 -7.69 -14.96 2.70
N LYS A 122 -6.39 -14.60 2.81
CA LYS A 122 -5.93 -13.22 2.64
C LYS A 122 -6.16 -12.68 1.22
N ASP A 123 -6.01 -13.51 0.20
CA ASP A 123 -6.11 -13.08 -1.20
C ASP A 123 -7.57 -12.73 -1.56
N ASP A 124 -8.54 -13.42 -0.96
CA ASP A 124 -9.95 -13.07 -1.10
C ASP A 124 -10.25 -11.70 -0.46
N VAL A 125 -9.70 -11.42 0.74
CA VAL A 125 -9.82 -10.10 1.38
C VAL A 125 -9.19 -9.02 0.52
N LEU A 126 -7.95 -9.23 0.05
CA LEU A 126 -7.24 -8.25 -0.77
C LEU A 126 -7.96 -8.02 -2.09
N THR A 127 -8.49 -9.08 -2.73
CA THR A 127 -9.28 -8.97 -3.97
C THR A 127 -10.56 -8.18 -3.74
N TYR A 128 -11.25 -8.43 -2.63
CA TYR A 128 -12.43 -7.63 -2.26
C TYR A 128 -12.08 -6.15 -2.06
N LEU A 129 -10.97 -5.85 -1.38
CA LEU A 129 -10.50 -4.47 -1.21
C LEU A 129 -10.13 -3.80 -2.55
N ILE A 130 -9.63 -4.56 -3.54
CA ILE A 130 -9.42 -4.06 -4.91
C ILE A 130 -10.76 -3.69 -5.56
N HIS A 131 -11.78 -4.56 -5.47
CA HIS A 131 -13.11 -4.29 -6.02
C HIS A 131 -13.78 -3.08 -5.37
N MET A 132 -13.58 -2.89 -4.08
CA MET A 132 -14.09 -1.73 -3.34
C MET A 132 -13.29 -0.44 -3.56
N GLY A 133 -12.16 -0.49 -4.28
CA GLY A 133 -11.30 0.67 -4.55
C GLY A 133 -10.39 1.07 -3.38
N TYR A 134 -10.22 0.21 -2.37
CA TYR A 134 -9.22 0.43 -1.30
C TYR A 134 -7.81 -0.02 -1.68
N LEU A 135 -7.67 -0.82 -2.72
CA LEU A 135 -6.37 -1.19 -3.26
C LEU A 135 -6.35 -0.95 -4.77
N GLY A 136 -5.21 -0.52 -5.28
CA GLY A 136 -4.87 -0.56 -6.69
C GLY A 136 -4.35 -1.95 -7.05
N TYR A 137 -4.47 -2.34 -8.33
CA TYR A 137 -4.00 -3.61 -8.81
C TYR A 137 -3.37 -3.48 -10.20
N SER A 138 -2.21 -4.10 -10.37
CA SER A 138 -1.53 -4.23 -11.66
C SER A 138 -1.70 -5.65 -12.18
N GLY A 139 -2.54 -5.82 -13.20
CA GLY A 139 -2.75 -7.13 -13.83
C GLY A 139 -1.50 -7.70 -14.50
N ALA A 140 -0.58 -6.84 -14.97
CA ALA A 140 0.67 -7.26 -15.61
C ALA A 140 1.65 -7.90 -14.61
N SER A 141 1.74 -7.38 -13.40
CA SER A 141 2.61 -7.89 -12.33
C SER A 141 1.88 -8.75 -11.29
N ARG A 142 0.56 -8.81 -11.33
CA ARG A 142 -0.32 -9.46 -10.33
C ARG A 142 -0.13 -8.90 -8.91
N MET A 143 0.18 -7.60 -8.82
CA MET A 143 0.49 -6.94 -7.56
C MET A 143 -0.62 -5.99 -7.15
N ALA A 144 -1.03 -6.06 -5.89
CA ALA A 144 -1.86 -5.07 -5.23
C ALA A 144 -1.00 -4.07 -4.46
N PHE A 145 -1.49 -2.84 -4.33
CA PHE A 145 -0.78 -1.75 -3.64
C PHE A 145 -1.78 -0.72 -3.11
N VAL A 146 -1.34 0.10 -2.16
CA VAL A 146 -2.12 1.29 -1.72
C VAL A 146 -2.02 2.36 -2.80
N PRO A 147 -3.13 2.77 -3.42
CA PRO A 147 -3.08 3.57 -4.63
C PRO A 147 -2.62 5.02 -4.41
N ASN A 148 -2.95 5.62 -3.27
CA ASN A 148 -2.73 7.05 -3.03
C ASN A 148 -2.77 7.40 -1.54
N GLU A 149 -2.48 8.66 -1.22
CA GLU A 149 -2.42 9.14 0.16
C GLU A 149 -3.81 9.16 0.83
N GLU A 150 -4.88 9.41 0.09
CA GLU A 150 -6.25 9.35 0.62
C GLU A 150 -6.54 7.98 1.23
N ILE A 151 -6.32 6.92 0.45
CA ILE A 151 -6.56 5.54 0.88
C ILE A 151 -5.55 5.11 1.95
N ARG A 152 -4.29 5.55 1.84
CA ARG A 152 -3.28 5.29 2.86
C ARG A 152 -3.76 5.78 4.24
N GLN A 153 -4.29 6.98 4.33
CA GLN A 153 -4.84 7.51 5.58
C GLN A 153 -6.06 6.75 6.09
N GLU A 154 -6.95 6.29 5.19
CA GLU A 154 -8.10 5.48 5.58
C GLU A 154 -7.68 4.13 6.15
N LEU A 155 -6.74 3.44 5.50
CA LEU A 155 -6.21 2.17 6.02
C LEU A 155 -5.50 2.36 7.36
N ILE A 156 -4.69 3.41 7.53
CA ILE A 156 -4.07 3.75 8.82
C ILE A 156 -5.15 3.98 9.91
N ARG A 157 -6.23 4.71 9.61
CA ARG A 157 -7.34 4.90 10.57
C ARG A 157 -8.02 3.59 10.93
N ALA A 158 -8.25 2.72 9.93
CA ALA A 158 -8.87 1.42 10.13
C ALA A 158 -8.01 0.48 10.99
N THR A 159 -6.68 0.63 10.93
CA THR A 159 -5.73 -0.16 11.73
C THR A 159 -5.54 0.36 13.16
N ARG A 160 -6.00 1.57 13.51
CA ARG A 160 -5.82 2.18 14.86
C ARG A 160 -6.53 1.47 16.01
N ARG A 161 -7.19 0.34 15.82
CA ARG A 161 -7.74 -0.47 16.91
C ARG A 161 -6.63 -1.24 17.64
N LYS A 162 -6.84 -1.52 18.94
CA LYS A 162 -5.87 -2.01 19.93
C LYS A 162 -4.86 -3.09 19.49
N ARG A 163 -5.20 -3.92 18.49
CA ARG A 163 -4.32 -4.97 17.92
C ARG A 163 -3.33 -4.49 16.86
N TRP A 164 -3.51 -3.27 16.34
CA TRP A 164 -2.67 -2.70 15.30
C TRP A 164 -1.71 -1.61 15.82
N ASN A 165 -1.88 -1.15 17.06
CA ASN A 165 -1.01 -0.12 17.64
C ASN A 165 0.47 -0.54 17.63
N GLU A 166 0.75 -1.79 17.94
CA GLU A 166 2.10 -2.36 17.89
C GLU A 166 2.70 -2.28 16.47
N MET A 167 1.88 -2.55 15.46
CA MET A 167 2.32 -2.55 14.07
C MET A 167 2.49 -1.13 13.49
N LEU A 168 1.71 -0.15 13.95
CA LEU A 168 1.91 1.26 13.61
C LEU A 168 3.17 1.82 14.25
N LEU A 169 3.44 1.43 15.49
CA LEU A 169 4.71 1.77 16.15
C LEU A 169 5.90 1.14 15.40
N PHE A 170 5.77 -0.10 14.95
CA PHE A 170 6.77 -0.75 14.13
C PHE A 170 7.05 0.01 12.83
N GLN A 171 6.01 0.47 12.13
CA GLN A 171 6.19 1.28 10.91
C GLN A 171 6.92 2.58 11.21
N GLN A 172 6.58 3.27 12.32
CA GLN A 172 7.27 4.49 12.75
C GLN A 172 8.74 4.22 13.07
N GLU A 173 9.04 3.14 13.78
CA GLU A 173 10.44 2.76 14.06
C GLU A 173 11.21 2.42 12.77
N SER A 174 10.55 1.80 11.79
CA SER A 174 11.14 1.53 10.47
C SER A 174 11.45 2.82 9.69
N GLU A 175 10.59 3.83 9.75
CA GLU A 175 10.84 5.14 9.14
C GLU A 175 12.06 5.82 9.80
N LEU A 176 12.10 5.85 11.13
CA LEU A 176 13.21 6.42 11.89
C LEU A 176 14.53 5.65 11.67
N LEU A 177 14.48 4.33 11.48
CA LEU A 177 15.65 3.53 11.14
C LEU A 177 16.18 3.89 9.75
N LEU A 178 15.30 4.08 8.78
CA LEU A 178 15.70 4.49 7.43
C LEU A 178 16.39 5.85 7.46
N ASP A 179 15.82 6.83 8.17
CA ASP A 179 16.40 8.17 8.31
C ASP A 179 17.79 8.09 8.96
N ALA A 180 17.94 7.39 10.09
CA ALA A 180 19.23 7.17 10.73
C ALA A 180 20.27 6.51 9.80
N THR A 181 19.83 5.59 8.95
CA THR A 181 20.70 4.92 7.98
C THR A 181 21.17 5.90 6.89
N LEU A 182 20.28 6.74 6.37
CA LEU A 182 20.60 7.74 5.36
C LEU A 182 21.52 8.83 5.92
N ASP A 183 21.36 9.17 7.20
CA ASP A 183 22.22 10.10 7.93
C ASP A 183 23.56 9.47 8.34
N MET A 184 23.78 8.19 8.07
CA MET A 184 24.96 7.41 8.47
C MET A 184 25.22 7.37 9.99
N ASP A 185 24.17 7.48 10.80
CA ASP A 185 24.20 7.38 12.25
C ASP A 185 24.15 5.92 12.69
N GLY A 186 25.34 5.28 12.77
CA GLY A 186 25.45 3.85 13.10
C GLY A 186 24.98 3.53 14.53
N GLU A 187 25.05 4.46 15.48
CA GLU A 187 24.59 4.25 16.86
C GLU A 187 23.06 4.22 16.92
N ALA A 188 22.40 5.20 16.30
CA ALA A 188 20.94 5.23 16.16
C ALA A 188 20.41 4.01 15.39
N VAL A 189 21.10 3.57 14.33
CA VAL A 189 20.74 2.35 13.58
C VAL A 189 20.76 1.12 14.47
N ALA A 190 21.84 0.93 15.27
CA ALA A 190 21.97 -0.22 16.16
C ALA A 190 20.88 -0.23 17.24
N GLU A 191 20.63 0.89 17.90
CA GLU A 191 19.58 1.04 18.93
C GLU A 191 18.19 0.72 18.38
N ARG A 192 17.87 1.19 17.18
CA ARG A 192 16.55 0.92 16.58
C ARG A 192 16.37 -0.50 16.14
N ILE A 193 17.40 -1.13 15.59
CA ILE A 193 17.36 -2.57 15.25
C ILE A 193 17.17 -3.41 16.51
N GLU A 194 17.87 -3.10 17.60
CA GLU A 194 17.72 -3.80 18.88
C GLU A 194 16.28 -3.65 19.41
N LYS A 195 15.75 -2.44 19.42
CA LYS A 195 14.37 -2.15 19.82
C LYS A 195 13.35 -2.93 18.99
N ILE A 196 13.48 -2.91 17.67
CA ILE A 196 12.60 -3.64 16.74
C ILE A 196 12.70 -5.14 17.03
N HIS A 197 13.90 -5.66 17.27
CA HIS A 197 14.11 -7.06 17.59
C HIS A 197 13.43 -7.46 18.91
N GLU A 198 13.60 -6.69 19.96
CA GLU A 198 13.04 -7.00 21.29
C GLU A 198 11.51 -6.87 21.34
N GLU A 199 10.96 -5.78 20.78
CA GLU A 199 9.53 -5.47 20.88
C GLU A 199 8.67 -6.25 19.88
N TYR A 200 9.20 -6.53 18.69
CA TYR A 200 8.40 -7.05 17.57
C TYR A 200 8.77 -8.46 17.13
N ALA A 201 9.88 -9.03 17.63
CA ALA A 201 10.29 -10.39 17.30
C ALA A 201 9.26 -11.45 17.71
N SER A 202 8.50 -11.21 18.78
CA SER A 202 7.43 -12.10 19.26
C SER A 202 6.15 -12.04 18.42
N THR A 203 5.93 -10.93 17.73
CA THR A 203 4.73 -10.70 16.88
C THR A 203 4.94 -11.27 15.47
N ILE A 204 6.21 -11.40 15.06
CA ILE A 204 6.62 -11.93 13.77
C ILE A 204 7.02 -13.38 14.02
N GLN A 205 6.24 -14.35 13.53
CA GLN A 205 6.57 -15.77 13.68
C GLN A 205 7.87 -16.10 12.97
N TYR A 206 8.95 -16.29 13.78
CA TYR A 206 10.24 -16.75 13.30
C TYR A 206 10.27 -18.27 13.22
N ASN A 207 10.24 -18.79 12.02
CA ASN A 207 10.27 -20.24 11.83
C ASN A 207 11.62 -20.79 11.36
N ASN A 208 12.75 -20.02 11.30
CA ASN A 208 14.04 -20.53 10.81
C ASN A 208 15.27 -19.73 11.23
N GLU A 209 16.46 -20.34 11.05
CA GLU A 209 17.82 -19.87 11.37
C GLU A 209 18.30 -18.57 10.69
N ASN A 210 17.47 -17.96 9.83
CA ASN A 210 17.71 -16.67 9.18
C ASN A 210 17.07 -15.49 9.95
N SER A 211 16.98 -15.59 11.28
CA SER A 211 16.24 -14.64 12.11
C SER A 211 16.68 -13.17 11.94
N LEU A 212 17.97 -12.88 12.01
CA LEU A 212 18.51 -11.52 11.90
C LEU A 212 18.22 -10.90 10.52
N SER A 213 18.46 -11.65 9.45
CA SER A 213 18.15 -11.18 8.09
C SER A 213 16.67 -10.88 7.87
N SER A 214 15.79 -11.64 8.52
CA SER A 214 14.34 -11.40 8.45
C SER A 214 13.95 -10.17 9.27
N VAL A 215 14.54 -9.99 10.45
CA VAL A 215 14.39 -8.76 11.26
C VAL A 215 14.82 -7.54 10.48
N LEU A 216 16.00 -7.58 9.85
CA LEU A 216 16.51 -6.47 9.05
C LEU A 216 15.63 -6.17 7.84
N ALA A 217 15.15 -7.19 7.13
CA ALA A 217 14.24 -6.99 5.99
C ALA A 217 12.94 -6.31 6.41
N LEU A 218 12.42 -6.64 7.59
CA LEU A 218 11.24 -6.00 8.16
C LEU A 218 11.55 -4.63 8.75
N ALA A 219 12.66 -4.49 9.45
CA ALA A 219 13.09 -3.22 10.02
C ALA A 219 13.19 -2.10 8.95
N TYR A 220 13.61 -2.46 7.73
CA TYR A 220 13.66 -1.54 6.59
C TYR A 220 12.40 -1.57 5.72
N LEU A 221 11.25 -1.91 6.26
CA LEU A 221 10.01 -1.96 5.50
C LEU A 221 9.65 -0.61 4.85
N SER A 222 9.87 0.51 5.55
CA SER A 222 9.65 1.87 5.05
C SER A 222 10.55 2.23 3.85
N ALA A 223 11.72 1.60 3.73
CA ALA A 223 12.62 1.81 2.59
C ALA A 223 11.96 1.40 1.25
N MET A 224 10.97 0.50 1.27
CA MET A 224 10.28 0.06 0.06
C MET A 224 9.46 1.18 -0.61
N GLN A 225 9.25 2.30 0.05
CA GLN A 225 8.68 3.49 -0.57
C GLN A 225 9.62 4.07 -1.64
N TYR A 226 10.93 4.11 -1.37
CA TYR A 226 11.97 4.77 -2.18
C TYR A 226 12.84 3.79 -2.96
N TYR A 227 12.96 2.55 -2.46
CA TYR A 227 13.79 1.50 -2.99
C TYR A 227 12.97 0.29 -3.40
N PHE A 228 13.50 -0.53 -4.31
CA PHE A 228 12.96 -1.87 -4.51
C PHE A 228 13.17 -2.72 -3.25
N LYS A 229 12.42 -3.82 -3.12
CA LYS A 229 12.62 -4.78 -2.02
C LYS A 229 14.10 -5.11 -1.89
N PRO A 230 14.68 -5.01 -0.68
CA PRO A 230 16.12 -5.24 -0.51
C PRO A 230 16.56 -6.60 -1.05
N VAL A 231 17.62 -6.58 -1.86
CA VAL A 231 18.25 -7.80 -2.35
C VAL A 231 19.17 -8.32 -1.27
N ARG A 232 19.01 -9.59 -0.91
CA ARG A 232 19.81 -10.25 0.12
C ARG A 232 20.91 -11.08 -0.53
N GLU A 233 22.08 -11.14 0.13
CA GLU A 233 23.21 -11.97 -0.29
C GLU A 233 23.63 -11.73 -1.76
N LEU A 234 23.69 -10.46 -2.17
CA LEU A 234 24.09 -10.13 -3.53
C LEU A 234 25.59 -10.43 -3.73
N PRO A 235 25.95 -11.30 -4.71
CA PRO A 235 27.36 -11.55 -5.02
C PRO A 235 28.06 -10.28 -5.48
N THR A 236 29.24 -10.00 -4.91
CA THR A 236 30.13 -8.91 -5.28
C THR A 236 31.51 -9.45 -5.69
N ALA A 237 32.37 -8.60 -6.24
CA ALA A 237 33.71 -9.03 -6.65
C ALA A 237 34.60 -9.53 -5.50
N ARG A 238 34.26 -9.26 -4.22
CA ARG A 238 35.05 -9.60 -3.03
C ARG A 238 34.26 -10.31 -1.94
N GLY A 239 33.10 -10.90 -2.28
CA GLY A 239 32.21 -11.59 -1.32
C GLY A 239 30.75 -11.34 -1.61
N PHE A 240 29.93 -11.27 -0.56
CA PHE A 240 28.50 -11.00 -0.66
C PHE A 240 28.17 -9.71 0.10
N ALA A 241 27.24 -8.94 -0.43
CA ALA A 241 26.59 -7.87 0.31
C ALA A 241 25.34 -8.43 0.98
N ASP A 242 25.23 -8.33 2.29
CA ASP A 242 24.12 -8.90 3.07
C ASP A 242 22.77 -8.26 2.67
N PHE A 243 22.76 -6.94 2.47
CA PHE A 243 21.62 -6.16 2.01
C PHE A 243 22.02 -5.12 0.98
N VAL A 244 21.24 -5.03 -0.09
CA VAL A 244 21.41 -3.99 -1.13
C VAL A 244 20.09 -3.31 -1.37
N PHE A 245 20.07 -1.98 -1.25
CA PHE A 245 18.94 -1.12 -1.55
C PHE A 245 19.13 -0.51 -2.94
N ILE A 246 18.27 -0.88 -3.90
CA ILE A 246 18.29 -0.35 -5.26
C ILE A 246 17.20 0.73 -5.35
N PRO A 247 17.56 2.01 -5.55
CA PRO A 247 16.57 3.08 -5.63
C PRO A 247 15.64 2.89 -6.83
N LYS A 248 14.37 3.20 -6.65
CA LYS A 248 13.40 3.21 -7.74
C LYS A 248 13.76 4.35 -8.72
N PRO A 249 13.40 4.24 -10.03
CA PRO A 249 13.77 5.21 -11.05
C PRO A 249 13.40 6.67 -10.72
N GLU A 250 12.28 6.86 -10.04
CA GLU A 250 11.74 8.14 -9.62
C GLU A 250 12.51 8.80 -8.46
N TYR A 251 13.40 8.06 -7.79
CA TYR A 251 14.21 8.51 -6.64
C TYR A 251 15.73 8.40 -6.87
N LYS A 252 16.13 8.34 -8.14
CA LYS A 252 17.54 8.32 -8.55
C LYS A 252 18.14 9.71 -8.62
#